data_2422971bf9656ee03ebac3161234fe89
#
_entry.id   2422971bf9656ee03ebac3161234fe89
#
_cell.length_a   1.000
_cell.length_b   1.000
_cell.length_c   1.000
_cell.angle_alpha   90.00
_cell.angle_beta   90.00
_cell.angle_gamma   90.00
#
_symmetry.space_group_name_H-M   'P 1'
#
loop_
_entity.id
_entity.type
_entity.pdbx_description
1 polymer ?
#
loop_
_entity_poly.entity_id
_entity_poly.type
_entity_poly.pdbx_seq_one_letter_code
_entity_poly.pdbx_strand_id
1 'polypeptide(L)'
;MPDFVDEAVLHVKAGNGGHGCASVHREKFKPLGGPDGGNGGRGGDVVLEVDSQAATLLDFQRRPHRNAQNGTPGMGGHRSGANGSDLVLYVPDGTVVTRMNGEVIADLVGHGTRLVIAEGGSGGLGNAALASKKRKAPGFALKGEEGEGFDVRLEMKTIADVGLVGFPSAGKSSLIAAMSAARPKIADYPFTTLVPNLGVVEAGTVQYVIADVPGLIPGASEGKGLGLEFLRHIERCSTLLHVLDCATYEQGRDPISDLEALEAELSAYGENTGIDLSDRPRLVALNKVDVPEARDLAELVTPMLVERGYRVLEVSAASREGLRELSFALAEQVSAARDAAPPAEPTRIVIRPKMIGDVPFEVVPLGNNAFQIRGEKPARWVRQTDFSNDEAVGYLAERLNRLGIEEQLAKAGATEGAEVHIGTEEDSVVFDWDPSMDAEAVPSGPRGTDARLG
;
A
#
# COMPACT_ATOMS: atom_id res chain seq x y z
N MET A 1 -5.52 -23.52 -9.79
CA MET A 1 -6.01 -22.96 -8.53
C MET A 1 -5.11 -21.78 -8.18
N PRO A 2 -5.63 -20.66 -7.70
CA PRO A 2 -4.80 -19.55 -7.30
C PRO A 2 -3.90 -19.95 -6.12
N ASP A 3 -2.65 -19.50 -6.11
CA ASP A 3 -1.73 -19.72 -5.00
C ASP A 3 -1.96 -18.61 -3.95
N PHE A 4 -1.78 -18.93 -2.66
CA PHE A 4 -1.74 -17.91 -1.60
C PHE A 4 -0.45 -17.11 -1.73
N VAL A 5 -0.55 -15.80 -1.71
CA VAL A 5 0.58 -14.87 -1.85
C VAL A 5 0.58 -13.90 -0.69
N ASP A 6 1.64 -13.94 0.09
CA ASP A 6 1.90 -13.14 1.28
C ASP A 6 2.90 -12.01 1.04
N GLU A 7 3.63 -12.06 -0.08
CA GLU A 7 4.58 -11.03 -0.50
C GLU A 7 4.39 -10.71 -1.97
N ALA A 8 4.39 -9.44 -2.33
CA ALA A 8 4.34 -8.99 -3.71
C ALA A 8 5.16 -7.71 -3.90
N VAL A 9 5.81 -7.60 -5.06
CA VAL A 9 6.42 -6.35 -5.51
C VAL A 9 5.41 -5.60 -6.35
N LEU A 10 5.23 -4.33 -6.05
CA LEU A 10 4.28 -3.45 -6.72
C LEU A 10 5.03 -2.27 -7.35
N HIS A 11 4.87 -2.10 -8.67
CA HIS A 11 5.37 -0.96 -9.43
C HIS A 11 4.25 0.07 -9.55
N VAL A 12 4.34 1.14 -8.76
CA VAL A 12 3.31 2.19 -8.73
C VAL A 12 3.74 3.38 -9.54
N LYS A 13 2.79 3.97 -10.28
CA LYS A 13 2.95 5.24 -10.95
C LYS A 13 1.68 6.06 -10.77
N ALA A 14 1.80 7.20 -10.11
CA ALA A 14 0.72 8.17 -10.01
C ALA A 14 0.50 8.87 -11.36
N GLY A 15 -0.67 9.46 -11.53
CA GLY A 15 -1.03 10.16 -12.76
C GLY A 15 -0.20 11.43 -12.97
N ASN A 16 0.19 11.69 -14.21
CA ASN A 16 0.83 12.95 -14.56
C ASN A 16 -0.18 14.10 -14.59
N GLY A 17 0.23 15.30 -14.23
CA GLY A 17 -0.56 16.49 -14.40
C GLY A 17 -0.73 16.87 -15.88
N GLY A 18 -1.91 17.37 -16.25
CA GLY A 18 -2.18 17.90 -17.57
C GLY A 18 -1.41 19.22 -17.82
N HIS A 19 -1.00 19.47 -19.04
CA HIS A 19 -0.36 20.74 -19.40
C HIS A 19 -1.35 21.89 -19.37
N GLY A 20 -0.91 23.10 -19.02
CA GLY A 20 -1.66 24.33 -19.22
C GLY A 20 -1.84 24.64 -20.70
N CYS A 21 -2.85 25.43 -21.02
CA CYS A 21 -3.13 25.89 -22.38
C CYS A 21 -2.62 27.34 -22.58
N ALA A 22 -1.97 27.58 -23.70
CA ALA A 22 -1.69 28.94 -24.16
C ALA A 22 -2.62 29.29 -25.31
N SER A 23 -3.71 30.02 -25.02
CA SER A 23 -4.66 30.49 -26.03
C SER A 23 -5.08 31.93 -25.79
N VAL A 24 -5.58 32.58 -26.83
CA VAL A 24 -6.05 33.96 -26.80
C VAL A 24 -7.48 34.00 -27.27
N HIS A 25 -8.31 34.66 -26.49
CA HIS A 25 -9.73 34.82 -26.82
C HIS A 25 -9.89 35.59 -28.13
N ARG A 26 -10.64 35.04 -29.08
CA ARG A 26 -10.91 35.63 -30.39
C ARG A 26 -12.42 35.70 -30.61
N GLU A 27 -12.93 36.89 -30.66
CA GLU A 27 -14.32 37.16 -31.07
C GLU A 27 -14.32 38.12 -32.27
N LYS A 28 -15.40 37.99 -33.08
CA LYS A 28 -15.65 38.94 -34.15
C LYS A 28 -15.80 40.34 -33.54
N PHE A 29 -15.01 41.30 -34.03
CA PHE A 29 -14.92 42.69 -33.52
C PHE A 29 -14.23 42.90 -32.17
N LYS A 30 -13.57 41.87 -31.59
CA LYS A 30 -12.70 42.00 -30.40
C LYS A 30 -11.31 41.39 -30.67
N PRO A 31 -10.45 42.05 -31.44
CA PRO A 31 -9.18 41.46 -31.80
C PRO A 31 -8.20 41.32 -30.62
N LEU A 32 -8.45 42.01 -29.49
CA LEU A 32 -7.61 42.00 -28.29
C LEU A 32 -8.30 41.39 -27.10
N GLY A 33 -8.84 40.16 -27.23
CA GLY A 33 -9.63 39.48 -26.20
C GLY A 33 -8.85 39.04 -24.95
N GLY A 34 -7.50 39.03 -25.00
CA GLY A 34 -6.65 38.65 -23.90
C GLY A 34 -6.43 37.11 -23.78
N PRO A 35 -5.58 36.66 -22.85
CA PRO A 35 -5.28 35.24 -22.65
C PRO A 35 -6.48 34.54 -22.03
N ASP A 36 -6.85 33.39 -22.58
CA ASP A 36 -8.00 32.59 -22.13
C ASP A 36 -7.68 31.11 -21.96
N GLY A 37 -6.40 30.73 -21.97
CA GLY A 37 -5.97 29.36 -21.75
C GLY A 37 -6.18 28.91 -20.30
N GLY A 38 -6.89 27.78 -20.12
CA GLY A 38 -7.15 27.16 -18.84
C GLY A 38 -5.97 26.34 -18.30
N ASN A 39 -6.02 26.03 -17.03
CA ASN A 39 -5.01 25.20 -16.36
C ASN A 39 -5.21 23.71 -16.73
N GLY A 40 -4.14 22.92 -16.69
CA GLY A 40 -4.22 21.46 -16.71
C GLY A 40 -4.81 20.89 -15.42
N GLY A 41 -5.43 19.71 -15.50
CA GLY A 41 -5.91 18.97 -14.35
C GLY A 41 -4.77 18.29 -13.59
N ARG A 42 -4.93 18.01 -12.28
CA ARG A 42 -4.00 17.21 -11.48
C ARG A 42 -4.07 15.74 -11.90
N GLY A 43 -2.97 15.00 -11.83
CA GLY A 43 -2.96 13.54 -11.92
C GLY A 43 -3.59 12.90 -10.68
N GLY A 44 -4.12 11.67 -10.83
CA GLY A 44 -4.67 10.89 -9.72
C GLY A 44 -3.56 10.31 -8.85
N ASP A 45 -3.85 10.11 -7.58
CA ASP A 45 -2.96 9.47 -6.61
C ASP A 45 -3.07 7.94 -6.69
N VAL A 46 -2.07 7.21 -6.19
CA VAL A 46 -2.16 5.78 -5.89
C VAL A 46 -2.33 5.62 -4.39
N VAL A 47 -3.44 5.00 -3.99
CA VAL A 47 -3.82 4.85 -2.58
C VAL A 47 -3.91 3.37 -2.24
N LEU A 48 -3.26 2.94 -1.16
CA LEU A 48 -3.52 1.66 -0.52
C LEU A 48 -4.61 1.84 0.52
N GLU A 49 -5.57 0.92 0.55
CA GLU A 49 -6.66 0.91 1.53
C GLU A 49 -6.84 -0.50 2.10
N VAL A 50 -6.90 -0.61 3.43
CA VAL A 50 -7.10 -1.89 4.09
C VAL A 50 -8.54 -2.35 3.91
N ASP A 51 -8.69 -3.55 3.34
CA ASP A 51 -9.97 -4.25 3.24
C ASP A 51 -9.91 -5.57 4.01
N SER A 52 -10.77 -5.72 5.01
CA SER A 52 -10.89 -6.95 5.81
C SER A 52 -11.32 -8.17 4.98
N GLN A 53 -11.86 -7.97 3.78
CA GLN A 53 -12.22 -9.05 2.86
C GLN A 53 -11.05 -9.49 1.96
N ALA A 54 -9.99 -8.69 1.87
CA ALA A 54 -8.78 -9.08 1.16
C ALA A 54 -7.96 -10.05 2.02
N ALA A 55 -7.75 -11.28 1.53
CA ALA A 55 -7.06 -12.33 2.28
C ALA A 55 -5.70 -12.69 1.69
N THR A 56 -5.27 -12.06 0.59
CA THR A 56 -4.02 -12.41 -0.12
C THR A 56 -3.55 -11.28 -1.01
N LEU A 57 -2.25 -11.22 -1.28
CA LEU A 57 -1.64 -10.27 -2.22
C LEU A 57 -1.57 -10.81 -3.67
N LEU A 58 -2.31 -11.88 -4.00
CA LEU A 58 -2.26 -12.54 -5.30
C LEU A 58 -2.56 -11.61 -6.49
N ASP A 59 -3.51 -10.65 -6.34
CA ASP A 59 -3.83 -9.71 -7.42
C ASP A 59 -2.65 -8.79 -7.74
N PHE A 60 -1.84 -8.45 -6.75
CA PHE A 60 -0.63 -7.66 -6.95
C PHE A 60 0.49 -8.44 -7.62
N GLN A 61 0.63 -9.73 -7.30
CA GLN A 61 1.60 -10.60 -7.98
C GLN A 61 1.24 -10.79 -9.46
N ARG A 62 -0.06 -10.93 -9.77
CA ARG A 62 -0.54 -11.11 -11.15
C ARG A 62 -0.48 -9.83 -11.98
N ARG A 63 -0.70 -8.69 -11.33
CA ARG A 63 -0.74 -7.36 -11.95
C ARG A 63 0.14 -6.40 -11.14
N PRO A 64 1.46 -6.50 -11.26
CA PRO A 64 2.37 -5.71 -10.44
C PRO A 64 2.42 -4.23 -10.83
N HIS A 65 2.08 -3.89 -12.07
CA HIS A 65 2.09 -2.50 -12.54
C HIS A 65 0.74 -1.83 -12.29
N ARG A 66 0.76 -0.75 -11.51
CA ARG A 66 -0.44 0.00 -11.11
C ARG A 66 -0.25 1.48 -11.41
N ASN A 67 -1.03 1.99 -12.37
CA ASN A 67 -0.94 3.37 -12.83
C ASN A 67 -2.27 4.09 -12.55
N ALA A 68 -2.21 5.25 -11.88
CA ALA A 68 -3.35 6.13 -11.74
C ALA A 68 -3.57 6.96 -13.00
N GLN A 69 -4.74 7.58 -13.11
CA GLN A 69 -5.13 8.33 -14.29
C GLN A 69 -4.43 9.69 -14.37
N ASN A 70 -3.97 10.05 -15.57
CA ASN A 70 -3.39 11.37 -15.81
C ASN A 70 -4.48 12.46 -15.79
N GLY A 71 -4.10 13.68 -15.38
CA GLY A 71 -4.90 14.86 -15.59
C GLY A 71 -4.95 15.25 -17.07
N THR A 72 -6.04 15.83 -17.50
CA THR A 72 -6.18 16.30 -18.90
C THR A 72 -5.62 17.71 -19.09
N PRO A 73 -5.12 18.05 -20.28
CA PRO A 73 -4.64 19.39 -20.57
C PRO A 73 -5.76 20.44 -20.45
N GLY A 74 -5.39 21.66 -20.12
CA GLY A 74 -6.28 22.83 -20.23
C GLY A 74 -6.64 23.15 -21.68
N MET A 75 -7.70 23.90 -21.87
CA MET A 75 -8.21 24.30 -23.17
C MET A 75 -8.47 25.82 -23.21
N GLY A 76 -8.67 26.36 -24.40
CA GLY A 76 -9.10 27.75 -24.58
C GLY A 76 -10.47 28.04 -23.95
N GLY A 77 -10.81 29.31 -23.79
CA GLY A 77 -12.07 29.73 -23.16
C GLY A 77 -12.10 29.50 -21.66
N HIS A 78 -10.97 29.64 -20.98
CA HIS A 78 -10.78 29.42 -19.53
C HIS A 78 -11.16 28.02 -19.05
N ARG A 79 -11.23 27.03 -19.94
CA ARG A 79 -11.58 25.66 -19.57
C ARG A 79 -10.37 24.93 -18.98
N SER A 80 -10.44 24.63 -17.68
CA SER A 80 -9.44 23.79 -17.03
C SER A 80 -9.61 22.32 -17.45
N GLY A 81 -8.49 21.60 -17.49
CA GLY A 81 -8.48 20.15 -17.65
C GLY A 81 -9.13 19.44 -16.46
N ALA A 82 -9.69 18.28 -16.71
CA ALA A 82 -10.23 17.43 -15.65
C ALA A 82 -9.07 16.77 -14.87
N ASN A 83 -9.24 16.62 -13.57
CA ASN A 83 -8.33 15.86 -12.75
C ASN A 83 -8.42 14.36 -13.09
N GLY A 84 -7.30 13.66 -13.02
CA GLY A 84 -7.25 12.20 -13.06
C GLY A 84 -7.91 11.61 -11.81
N SER A 85 -8.54 10.45 -11.94
CA SER A 85 -9.08 9.71 -10.81
C SER A 85 -7.97 9.00 -10.06
N ASP A 86 -8.10 8.95 -8.72
CA ASP A 86 -7.22 8.18 -7.88
C ASP A 86 -7.40 6.68 -8.14
N LEU A 87 -6.32 5.93 -7.98
CA LEU A 87 -6.30 4.48 -8.02
C LEU A 87 -6.26 3.94 -6.60
N VAL A 88 -7.40 3.41 -6.13
CA VAL A 88 -7.46 2.73 -4.83
C VAL A 88 -7.16 1.26 -5.00
N LEU A 89 -6.20 0.75 -4.23
CA LEU A 89 -5.73 -0.63 -4.22
C LEU A 89 -6.03 -1.23 -2.84
N TYR A 90 -6.86 -2.26 -2.80
CA TYR A 90 -7.25 -2.90 -1.56
C TYR A 90 -6.21 -3.93 -1.13
N VAL A 91 -5.74 -3.81 0.11
CA VAL A 91 -4.74 -4.70 0.71
C VAL A 91 -5.29 -5.39 1.96
N PRO A 92 -4.81 -6.60 2.28
CA PRO A 92 -5.15 -7.28 3.52
C PRO A 92 -4.76 -6.47 4.77
N ASP A 93 -5.47 -6.72 5.88
CA ASP A 93 -5.11 -6.19 7.19
C ASP A 93 -3.72 -6.68 7.64
N GLY A 94 -2.92 -5.79 8.25
CA GLY A 94 -1.54 -6.08 8.65
C GLY A 94 -0.55 -6.13 7.48
N THR A 95 -0.85 -5.47 6.36
CA THR A 95 0.10 -5.33 5.25
C THR A 95 1.16 -4.29 5.56
N VAL A 96 2.42 -4.70 5.54
CA VAL A 96 3.59 -3.83 5.64
C VAL A 96 4.03 -3.38 4.26
N VAL A 97 4.23 -2.09 4.12
CA VAL A 97 4.72 -1.46 2.89
C VAL A 97 6.17 -1.05 3.09
N THR A 98 7.06 -1.60 2.28
CA THR A 98 8.51 -1.39 2.38
C THR A 98 9.07 -0.92 1.04
N ARG A 99 9.99 0.03 1.05
CA ARG A 99 10.75 0.40 -0.16
C ARG A 99 11.74 -0.70 -0.51
N MET A 100 12.19 -0.74 -1.76
CA MET A 100 13.19 -1.74 -2.21
C MET A 100 14.53 -1.64 -1.49
N ASN A 101 14.83 -0.51 -0.84
CA ASN A 101 16.01 -0.33 0.02
C ASN A 101 15.83 -0.88 1.46
N GLY A 102 14.68 -1.50 1.78
CA GLY A 102 14.37 -2.05 3.10
C GLY A 102 13.74 -1.04 4.09
N GLU A 103 13.51 0.20 3.69
CA GLU A 103 12.86 1.21 4.52
C GLU A 103 11.35 0.92 4.63
N VAL A 104 10.84 0.75 5.85
CA VAL A 104 9.40 0.60 6.09
C VAL A 104 8.71 1.96 5.93
N ILE A 105 7.76 2.03 5.00
CA ILE A 105 6.95 3.21 4.74
C ILE A 105 5.78 3.27 5.73
N ALA A 106 5.06 2.15 5.86
CA ALA A 106 3.91 2.04 6.74
C ALA A 106 3.59 0.58 7.09
N ASP A 107 2.88 0.41 8.19
CA ASP A 107 2.24 -0.82 8.63
C ASP A 107 0.72 -0.57 8.63
N LEU A 108 0.01 -1.19 7.71
CA LEU A 108 -1.39 -0.91 7.44
C LEU A 108 -2.27 -1.86 8.25
N VAL A 109 -2.83 -1.35 9.35
CA VAL A 109 -3.68 -2.09 10.28
C VAL A 109 -5.03 -1.41 10.41
N GLY A 110 -6.09 -2.23 10.46
CA GLY A 110 -7.48 -1.80 10.65
C GLY A 110 -8.20 -1.47 9.33
N HIS A 111 -9.40 -2.02 9.19
CA HIS A 111 -10.25 -1.82 8.02
C HIS A 111 -10.47 -0.33 7.70
N GLY A 112 -10.35 0.05 6.44
CA GLY A 112 -10.50 1.42 5.97
C GLY A 112 -9.28 2.32 6.19
N THR A 113 -8.17 1.82 6.78
CA THR A 113 -6.91 2.58 6.86
C THR A 113 -6.39 2.86 5.47
N ARG A 114 -6.07 4.13 5.19
CA ARG A 114 -5.64 4.60 3.87
C ARG A 114 -4.24 5.19 3.90
N LEU A 115 -3.45 4.87 2.89
CA LEU A 115 -2.12 5.44 2.67
C LEU A 115 -2.01 5.92 1.21
N VAL A 116 -1.73 7.19 1.01
CA VAL A 116 -1.29 7.67 -0.31
C VAL A 116 0.16 7.25 -0.49
N ILE A 117 0.38 6.30 -1.40
CA ILE A 117 1.71 5.73 -1.64
C ILE A 117 2.47 6.49 -2.72
N ALA A 118 1.77 7.05 -3.72
CA ALA A 118 2.36 7.89 -4.75
C ALA A 118 1.44 9.06 -5.08
N GLU A 119 1.97 10.28 -5.05
CA GLU A 119 1.19 11.50 -5.31
C GLU A 119 1.14 11.84 -6.80
N GLY A 120 -0.05 12.22 -7.28
CA GLY A 120 -0.27 12.68 -8.64
C GLY A 120 0.39 14.03 -8.92
N GLY A 121 0.89 14.16 -10.14
CA GLY A 121 1.53 15.40 -10.60
C GLY A 121 0.55 16.59 -10.66
N SER A 122 1.01 17.78 -10.31
CA SER A 122 0.22 19.00 -10.39
C SER A 122 -0.02 19.41 -11.85
N GLY A 123 -1.21 19.91 -12.15
CA GLY A 123 -1.51 20.49 -13.46
C GLY A 123 -0.73 21.79 -13.74
N GLY A 124 -0.29 21.97 -14.98
CA GLY A 124 0.38 23.17 -15.43
C GLY A 124 -0.57 24.37 -15.50
N LEU A 125 -0.07 25.56 -15.20
CA LEU A 125 -0.87 26.79 -15.30
C LEU A 125 -1.04 27.21 -16.77
N GLY A 126 -2.28 27.57 -17.13
CA GLY A 126 -2.59 28.19 -18.41
C GLY A 126 -2.14 29.65 -18.48
N ASN A 127 -2.05 30.19 -19.68
CA ASN A 127 -1.57 31.55 -19.86
C ASN A 127 -2.48 32.62 -19.24
N ALA A 128 -3.78 32.35 -19.07
CA ALA A 128 -4.69 33.22 -18.35
C ALA A 128 -4.29 33.40 -16.87
N ALA A 129 -3.82 32.31 -16.21
CA ALA A 129 -3.35 32.34 -14.84
C ALA A 129 -1.95 33.00 -14.71
N LEU A 130 -1.14 32.99 -15.77
CA LEU A 130 0.19 33.59 -15.82
C LEU A 130 0.18 35.09 -16.20
N ALA A 131 -0.98 35.61 -16.58
CA ALA A 131 -1.12 37.01 -16.95
C ALA A 131 -0.84 37.94 -15.76
N SER A 132 -0.10 39.01 -16.04
CA SER A 132 0.28 40.02 -15.04
C SER A 132 0.27 41.41 -15.64
N LYS A 133 0.48 42.45 -14.81
CA LYS A 133 0.63 43.85 -15.31
C LYS A 133 1.78 44.00 -16.29
N LYS A 134 2.89 43.30 -16.07
CA LYS A 134 4.08 43.29 -16.95
C LYS A 134 3.86 42.41 -18.18
N ARG A 135 3.15 41.29 -18.04
CA ARG A 135 2.93 40.28 -19.08
C ARG A 135 1.42 40.11 -19.27
N LYS A 136 0.83 40.92 -20.15
CA LYS A 136 -0.64 41.02 -20.31
C LYS A 136 -1.25 39.81 -21.04
N ALA A 137 -0.53 39.22 -21.99
CA ALA A 137 -0.97 38.09 -22.79
C ALA A 137 0.23 37.14 -23.03
N PRO A 138 0.58 36.30 -22.03
CA PRO A 138 1.69 35.35 -22.17
C PRO A 138 1.42 34.38 -23.35
N GLY A 139 2.43 34.23 -24.22
CA GLY A 139 2.41 33.27 -25.34
C GLY A 139 2.71 31.84 -24.97
N PHE A 140 2.84 31.53 -23.68
CA PHE A 140 3.18 30.22 -23.14
C PHE A 140 2.27 29.79 -21.99
N ALA A 141 2.31 28.51 -21.65
CA ALA A 141 1.72 27.92 -20.47
C ALA A 141 2.76 26.98 -19.80
N LEU A 142 2.53 26.62 -18.55
CA LEU A 142 3.39 25.68 -17.85
C LEU A 142 3.00 24.25 -18.18
N LYS A 143 3.99 23.36 -18.26
CA LYS A 143 3.78 21.91 -18.35
C LYS A 143 3.23 21.38 -17.04
N GLY A 144 2.42 20.33 -17.10
CA GLY A 144 2.05 19.54 -15.94
C GLY A 144 3.27 18.77 -15.40
N GLU A 145 3.25 18.50 -14.12
CA GLU A 145 4.29 17.73 -13.45
C GLU A 145 4.07 16.23 -13.65
N GLU A 146 5.13 15.47 -13.64
CA GLU A 146 5.03 14.02 -13.59
C GLU A 146 4.55 13.57 -12.22
N GLY A 147 3.69 12.53 -12.19
CA GLY A 147 3.31 11.85 -10.97
C GLY A 147 4.46 11.01 -10.42
N GLU A 148 4.49 10.83 -9.11
CA GLU A 148 5.48 10.00 -8.45
C GLU A 148 5.41 8.56 -8.96
N GLY A 149 6.56 7.89 -9.09
CA GLY A 149 6.65 6.50 -9.47
C GLY A 149 7.83 5.81 -8.82
N PHE A 150 7.58 4.67 -8.18
CA PHE A 150 8.60 3.84 -7.56
C PHE A 150 8.09 2.42 -7.27
N ASP A 151 9.03 1.57 -6.86
CA ASP A 151 8.74 0.19 -6.53
C ASP A 151 8.63 0.02 -5.01
N VAL A 152 7.63 -0.75 -4.58
CA VAL A 152 7.46 -1.13 -3.18
C VAL A 152 7.24 -2.63 -3.05
N ARG A 153 7.63 -3.14 -1.90
CA ARG A 153 7.33 -4.49 -1.46
C ARG A 153 6.17 -4.42 -0.48
N LEU A 154 5.15 -5.22 -0.72
CA LEU A 154 4.04 -5.47 0.18
C LEU A 154 4.29 -6.83 0.85
N GLU A 155 4.15 -6.89 2.16
CA GLU A 155 4.31 -8.11 2.95
C GLU A 155 3.21 -8.18 4.01
N MET A 156 2.55 -9.33 4.11
CA MET A 156 1.52 -9.54 5.14
C MET A 156 2.17 -10.00 6.44
N LYS A 157 1.93 -9.27 7.53
CA LYS A 157 2.34 -9.69 8.89
C LYS A 157 1.31 -10.56 9.60
N THR A 158 0.05 -10.46 9.21
CA THR A 158 -1.03 -11.27 9.79
C THR A 158 -0.99 -12.66 9.19
N ILE A 159 -0.84 -13.66 10.04
CA ILE A 159 -0.59 -15.03 9.59
C ILE A 159 -1.89 -15.75 9.28
N ALA A 160 -2.93 -15.63 10.13
CA ALA A 160 -4.21 -16.26 9.90
C ALA A 160 -5.32 -15.67 10.78
N ASP A 161 -6.56 -15.73 10.29
CA ASP A 161 -7.76 -15.43 11.08
C ASP A 161 -8.10 -16.60 12.02
N VAL A 162 -7.89 -17.85 11.56
CA VAL A 162 -8.21 -19.07 12.29
C VAL A 162 -6.97 -19.91 12.48
N GLY A 163 -6.62 -20.22 13.73
CA GLY A 163 -5.58 -21.17 14.10
C GLY A 163 -6.13 -22.56 14.34
N LEU A 164 -5.60 -23.57 13.61
CA LEU A 164 -5.94 -24.96 13.84
C LEU A 164 -5.06 -25.54 14.95
N VAL A 165 -5.71 -26.00 16.01
CA VAL A 165 -5.08 -26.56 17.20
C VAL A 165 -5.46 -28.03 17.31
N GLY A 166 -4.49 -28.90 17.53
CA GLY A 166 -4.76 -30.34 17.64
C GLY A 166 -3.50 -31.16 17.64
N PHE A 167 -3.59 -32.38 18.08
CA PHE A 167 -2.47 -33.31 18.12
C PHE A 167 -1.91 -33.65 16.73
N PRO A 168 -0.67 -34.14 16.64
CA PRO A 168 -0.15 -34.73 15.41
C PRO A 168 -1.12 -35.81 14.87
N SER A 169 -1.26 -35.87 13.56
CA SER A 169 -2.15 -36.81 12.86
C SER A 169 -3.68 -36.60 13.08
N ALA A 170 -4.13 -35.58 13.82
CA ALA A 170 -5.55 -35.23 13.92
C ALA A 170 -6.16 -34.78 12.57
N GLY A 171 -5.35 -34.55 11.54
CA GLY A 171 -5.82 -34.24 10.20
C GLY A 171 -5.86 -32.76 9.89
N LYS A 172 -5.21 -31.89 10.66
CA LYS A 172 -5.17 -30.41 10.46
C LYS A 172 -4.75 -30.02 9.04
N SER A 173 -3.59 -30.49 8.59
CA SER A 173 -3.09 -30.17 7.24
C SER A 173 -3.98 -30.71 6.12
N SER A 174 -4.64 -31.88 6.35
CA SER A 174 -5.61 -32.45 5.42
C SER A 174 -6.89 -31.60 5.39
N LEU A 175 -7.32 -31.07 6.55
CA LEU A 175 -8.48 -30.20 6.67
C LEU A 175 -8.24 -28.88 5.90
N ILE A 176 -7.07 -28.26 6.08
CA ILE A 176 -6.67 -27.07 5.29
C ILE A 176 -6.73 -27.38 3.79
N ALA A 177 -6.11 -28.46 3.35
CA ALA A 177 -6.09 -28.83 1.94
C ALA A 177 -7.50 -29.10 1.37
N ALA A 178 -8.42 -29.60 2.18
CA ALA A 178 -9.80 -29.89 1.77
C ALA A 178 -10.70 -28.65 1.74
N MET A 179 -10.46 -27.66 2.62
CA MET A 179 -11.25 -26.44 2.76
C MET A 179 -10.72 -25.28 1.91
N SER A 180 -9.42 -25.25 1.64
CA SER A 180 -8.78 -24.12 0.95
C SER A 180 -9.24 -24.00 -0.50
N ALA A 181 -9.63 -22.78 -0.90
CA ALA A 181 -9.90 -22.41 -2.28
C ALA A 181 -8.62 -22.28 -3.14
N ALA A 182 -7.46 -22.13 -2.48
CA ALA A 182 -6.14 -22.06 -3.07
C ALA A 182 -5.28 -23.25 -2.63
N ARG A 183 -4.21 -23.59 -3.37
CA ARG A 183 -3.22 -24.54 -2.87
C ARG A 183 -2.61 -24.02 -1.56
N PRO A 184 -2.64 -24.81 -0.47
CA PRO A 184 -1.98 -24.43 0.77
C PRO A 184 -0.50 -24.10 0.48
N LYS A 185 -0.02 -22.99 1.01
CA LYS A 185 1.37 -22.58 0.91
C LYS A 185 2.09 -22.96 2.19
N ILE A 186 3.25 -23.55 2.05
CA ILE A 186 4.23 -23.66 3.10
C ILE A 186 4.96 -22.31 3.13
N ALA A 187 4.69 -21.48 4.14
CA ALA A 187 5.23 -20.13 4.23
C ALA A 187 6.44 -20.10 5.17
N ASP A 188 7.58 -19.67 4.63
CA ASP A 188 8.84 -19.55 5.36
C ASP A 188 8.97 -18.12 5.91
N TYR A 189 8.50 -17.91 7.14
CA TYR A 189 8.57 -16.59 7.78
C TYR A 189 9.87 -16.45 8.59
N PRO A 190 10.55 -15.30 8.53
CA PRO A 190 11.85 -15.10 9.19
C PRO A 190 11.79 -15.17 10.73
N PHE A 191 10.57 -15.22 11.30
CA PHE A 191 10.34 -15.34 12.74
C PHE A 191 9.74 -16.71 13.14
N THR A 192 9.72 -17.69 12.23
CA THR A 192 9.20 -19.04 12.49
C THR A 192 10.28 -20.08 12.33
N THR A 193 10.48 -20.92 13.33
CA THR A 193 11.36 -22.10 13.25
C THR A 193 10.69 -23.30 12.56
N LEU A 194 9.34 -23.26 12.47
CA LEU A 194 8.52 -24.21 11.76
C LEU A 194 7.59 -23.48 10.81
N VAL A 195 7.50 -23.99 9.63
CA VAL A 195 6.77 -23.37 8.51
C VAL A 195 5.30 -23.78 8.58
N PRO A 196 4.37 -22.84 8.84
CA PRO A 196 2.94 -23.16 8.88
C PRO A 196 2.38 -23.44 7.48
N ASN A 197 1.40 -24.34 7.40
CA ASN A 197 0.58 -24.50 6.21
C ASN A 197 -0.56 -23.47 6.27
N LEU A 198 -0.64 -22.59 5.28
CA LEU A 198 -1.72 -21.61 5.18
C LEU A 198 -2.70 -21.98 4.08
N GLY A 199 -3.99 -21.74 4.35
CA GLY A 199 -5.06 -21.91 3.38
C GLY A 199 -6.01 -20.73 3.40
N VAL A 200 -6.53 -20.34 2.23
CA VAL A 200 -7.60 -19.35 2.11
C VAL A 200 -8.93 -20.07 1.95
N VAL A 201 -9.89 -19.77 2.82
CA VAL A 201 -11.24 -20.32 2.78
C VAL A 201 -12.22 -19.25 2.32
N GLU A 202 -13.11 -19.65 1.43
CA GLU A 202 -14.21 -18.83 0.94
C GLU A 202 -15.53 -19.40 1.44
N ALA A 203 -16.28 -18.63 2.23
CA ALA A 203 -17.59 -19.03 2.75
C ALA A 203 -18.61 -17.92 2.42
N GLY A 204 -19.30 -18.07 1.31
CA GLY A 204 -20.21 -17.07 0.79
C GLY A 204 -19.46 -15.81 0.35
N THR A 205 -19.69 -14.68 1.02
CA THR A 205 -19.01 -13.41 0.76
C THR A 205 -17.80 -13.18 1.65
N VAL A 206 -17.55 -14.06 2.62
CA VAL A 206 -16.45 -13.91 3.60
C VAL A 206 -15.26 -14.74 3.16
N GLN A 207 -14.11 -14.10 3.05
CA GLN A 207 -12.81 -14.77 2.89
C GLN A 207 -12.00 -14.64 4.18
N TYR A 208 -11.33 -15.74 4.57
CA TYR A 208 -10.45 -15.76 5.73
C TYR A 208 -9.30 -16.75 5.54
N VAL A 209 -8.23 -16.54 6.29
CA VAL A 209 -7.02 -17.36 6.25
C VAL A 209 -7.03 -18.33 7.43
N ILE A 210 -6.77 -19.61 7.16
CA ILE A 210 -6.57 -20.64 8.17
C ILE A 210 -5.10 -21.08 8.20
N ALA A 211 -4.56 -21.32 9.39
CA ALA A 211 -3.19 -21.81 9.58
C ALA A 211 -3.16 -23.11 10.35
N ASP A 212 -2.35 -24.08 9.86
CA ASP A 212 -1.96 -25.22 10.68
C ASP A 212 -0.94 -24.75 11.69
N VAL A 213 -1.26 -24.91 12.96
CA VAL A 213 -0.36 -24.65 14.06
C VAL A 213 0.31 -25.99 14.45
N PRO A 214 1.48 -26.35 13.83
CA PRO A 214 2.18 -27.58 14.18
C PRO A 214 2.77 -27.44 15.59
N GLY A 215 2.83 -28.50 16.37
CA GLY A 215 3.68 -28.59 17.55
C GLY A 215 3.03 -28.41 18.92
N LEU A 216 1.71 -28.32 19.06
CA LEU A 216 1.09 -28.55 20.36
C LEU A 216 1.23 -30.03 20.72
N ILE A 217 2.30 -30.34 21.45
CA ILE A 217 2.57 -31.62 22.06
C ILE A 217 2.58 -31.38 23.56
N PRO A 218 1.93 -32.24 24.38
CA PRO A 218 1.94 -32.10 25.84
C PRO A 218 3.37 -31.94 26.38
N GLY A 219 3.60 -30.89 27.21
CA GLY A 219 4.90 -30.56 27.76
C GLY A 219 5.74 -29.56 26.93
N ALA A 220 5.18 -28.94 25.91
CA ALA A 220 5.84 -27.88 25.15
C ALA A 220 6.09 -26.63 26.01
N SER A 221 5.22 -26.32 26.96
CA SER A 221 5.36 -25.26 27.96
C SER A 221 6.50 -25.50 28.95
N GLU A 222 6.89 -26.75 29.18
CA GLU A 222 8.03 -27.12 30.04
C GLU A 222 9.38 -27.14 29.32
N GLY A 223 9.47 -26.65 28.07
CA GLY A 223 10.71 -26.60 27.28
C GLY A 223 11.12 -27.95 26.65
N LYS A 224 10.25 -28.97 26.70
CA LYS A 224 10.49 -30.29 26.09
C LYS A 224 9.92 -30.42 24.67
N GLY A 225 9.28 -29.39 24.16
CA GLY A 225 8.69 -29.32 22.82
C GLY A 225 9.23 -28.15 21.99
N LEU A 226 8.62 -27.91 20.82
CA LEU A 226 9.03 -26.89 19.86
C LEU A 226 8.78 -25.43 20.31
N GLY A 227 8.53 -25.21 21.59
CA GLY A 227 8.75 -23.96 22.31
C GLY A 227 7.72 -22.84 22.09
N LEU A 228 7.87 -21.86 22.95
CA LEU A 228 7.12 -20.62 23.05
C LEU A 228 7.05 -19.80 21.75
N GLU A 229 8.01 -19.92 20.86
CA GLU A 229 8.07 -19.18 19.59
C GLU A 229 6.92 -19.55 18.65
N PHE A 230 6.47 -20.80 18.74
CA PHE A 230 5.43 -21.34 17.88
C PHE A 230 4.01 -20.88 18.27
N LEU A 231 3.76 -20.73 19.55
CA LEU A 231 2.45 -20.26 20.07
C LEU A 231 2.19 -18.76 19.76
N ARG A 232 3.22 -18.01 19.38
CA ARG A 232 3.09 -16.62 18.86
C ARG A 232 2.21 -16.52 17.62
N HIS A 233 2.04 -17.60 16.87
CA HIS A 233 1.13 -17.61 15.71
C HIS A 233 -0.33 -17.66 16.15
N ILE A 234 -0.62 -18.35 17.27
CA ILE A 234 -1.95 -18.40 17.87
C ILE A 234 -2.36 -17.03 18.41
N GLU A 235 -1.41 -16.27 18.96
CA GLU A 235 -1.66 -14.93 19.48
C GLU A 235 -2.32 -13.99 18.44
N ARG A 236 -2.04 -14.21 17.18
CA ARG A 236 -2.51 -13.37 16.07
C ARG A 236 -3.79 -13.88 15.42
N CYS A 237 -4.23 -15.10 15.77
CA CYS A 237 -5.48 -15.65 15.27
C CYS A 237 -6.65 -15.06 16.07
N SER A 238 -7.72 -14.67 15.40
CA SER A 238 -8.93 -14.16 16.03
C SER A 238 -9.83 -15.29 16.58
N THR A 239 -9.70 -16.49 16.01
CA THR A 239 -10.53 -17.67 16.33
C THR A 239 -9.65 -18.91 16.37
N LEU A 240 -9.96 -19.84 17.27
CA LEU A 240 -9.28 -21.14 17.37
C LEU A 240 -10.23 -22.27 16.95
N LEU A 241 -9.70 -23.23 16.19
CA LEU A 241 -10.40 -24.47 15.84
C LEU A 241 -9.64 -25.65 16.41
N HIS A 242 -10.21 -26.29 17.42
CA HIS A 242 -9.71 -27.56 17.92
C HIS A 242 -10.08 -28.69 16.96
N VAL A 243 -9.08 -29.36 16.41
CA VAL A 243 -9.26 -30.51 15.53
C VAL A 243 -8.94 -31.77 16.30
N LEU A 244 -9.98 -32.56 16.63
CA LEU A 244 -9.89 -33.76 17.44
C LEU A 244 -10.04 -35.01 16.57
N ASP A 245 -9.21 -35.99 16.82
CA ASP A 245 -9.16 -37.26 16.09
C ASP A 245 -10.13 -38.27 16.73
N CYS A 246 -11.23 -38.60 16.04
CA CYS A 246 -12.17 -39.63 16.52
C CYS A 246 -11.77 -41.06 16.10
N ALA A 247 -10.76 -41.22 15.24
CA ALA A 247 -10.25 -42.50 14.76
C ALA A 247 -8.89 -42.90 15.36
N THR A 248 -8.50 -42.32 16.51
CA THR A 248 -7.24 -42.69 17.15
C THR A 248 -7.27 -44.07 17.77
N TYR A 249 -6.21 -44.84 17.55
CA TYR A 249 -6.00 -46.17 18.19
C TYR A 249 -4.95 -46.11 19.31
N GLU A 250 -4.45 -44.92 19.66
CA GLU A 250 -3.48 -44.76 20.74
C GLU A 250 -4.17 -44.99 22.11
N GLN A 251 -3.61 -45.90 22.92
CA GLN A 251 -4.16 -46.20 24.23
C GLN A 251 -4.17 -44.98 25.16
N GLY A 252 -5.32 -44.66 25.76
CA GLY A 252 -5.46 -43.56 26.69
C GLY A 252 -5.70 -42.20 26.05
N ARG A 253 -5.98 -42.18 24.75
CA ARG A 253 -6.40 -40.98 24.03
C ARG A 253 -7.80 -41.05 23.50
N ASP A 254 -8.57 -40.05 23.73
CA ASP A 254 -9.91 -39.82 23.20
C ASP A 254 -10.14 -38.33 22.96
N PRO A 255 -11.15 -37.91 22.19
CA PRO A 255 -11.39 -36.50 21.87
C PRO A 255 -11.52 -35.57 23.09
N ILE A 256 -12.03 -36.06 24.23
CA ILE A 256 -12.21 -35.27 25.44
C ILE A 256 -10.86 -35.04 26.13
N SER A 257 -10.08 -36.10 26.33
CA SER A 257 -8.75 -36.03 26.94
C SER A 257 -7.78 -35.21 26.07
N ASP A 258 -7.88 -35.32 24.74
CA ASP A 258 -7.12 -34.53 23.82
C ASP A 258 -7.47 -33.03 23.95
N LEU A 259 -8.75 -32.66 24.00
CA LEU A 259 -9.18 -31.29 24.21
C LEU A 259 -8.67 -30.71 25.54
N GLU A 260 -8.81 -31.48 26.64
CA GLU A 260 -8.35 -31.06 27.97
C GLU A 260 -6.85 -30.80 28.00
N ALA A 261 -6.06 -31.65 27.35
CA ALA A 261 -4.61 -31.46 27.24
C ALA A 261 -4.23 -30.20 26.40
N LEU A 262 -4.96 -29.95 25.29
CA LEU A 262 -4.74 -28.78 24.46
C LEU A 262 -5.10 -27.48 25.19
N GLU A 263 -6.23 -27.47 25.92
CA GLU A 263 -6.65 -26.31 26.70
C GLU A 263 -5.71 -26.01 27.87
N ALA A 264 -5.19 -27.04 28.53
CA ALA A 264 -4.20 -26.91 29.59
C ALA A 264 -2.90 -26.26 29.04
N GLU A 265 -2.45 -26.68 27.86
CA GLU A 265 -1.27 -26.14 27.20
C GLU A 265 -1.45 -24.67 26.79
N LEU A 266 -2.64 -24.33 26.23
CA LEU A 266 -2.97 -22.95 25.87
C LEU A 266 -3.06 -22.03 27.10
N SER A 267 -3.59 -22.54 28.21
CA SER A 267 -3.66 -21.80 29.48
C SER A 267 -2.28 -21.55 30.08
N ALA A 268 -1.43 -22.58 30.11
CA ALA A 268 -0.05 -22.47 30.57
C ALA A 268 0.78 -21.49 29.73
N TYR A 269 0.51 -21.45 28.42
CA TYR A 269 1.12 -20.45 27.55
C TYR A 269 0.67 -19.04 27.89
N GLY A 270 -0.61 -18.81 28.11
CA GLY A 270 -1.16 -17.51 28.50
C GLY A 270 -0.53 -16.98 29.79
N GLU A 271 -0.38 -17.83 30.80
CA GLU A 271 0.29 -17.50 32.06
C GLU A 271 1.75 -17.11 31.88
N ASN A 272 2.48 -17.80 31.01
CA ASN A 272 3.91 -17.55 30.75
C ASN A 272 4.17 -16.29 29.95
N THR A 273 3.26 -15.88 29.04
CA THR A 273 3.44 -14.74 28.13
C THR A 273 2.67 -13.49 28.57
N GLY A 274 1.73 -13.63 29.51
CA GLY A 274 0.83 -12.55 29.93
C GLY A 274 -0.25 -12.23 28.88
N ILE A 275 -0.45 -13.11 27.88
CA ILE A 275 -1.45 -12.94 26.82
C ILE A 275 -2.62 -13.83 27.13
N ASP A 276 -3.79 -13.25 27.39
CA ASP A 276 -5.00 -14.01 27.62
C ASP A 276 -5.58 -14.55 26.31
N LEU A 277 -5.54 -15.87 26.18
CA LEU A 277 -6.14 -16.61 25.06
C LEU A 277 -7.52 -17.17 25.41
N SER A 278 -7.97 -17.05 26.68
CA SER A 278 -9.22 -17.66 27.16
C SER A 278 -10.47 -17.03 26.54
N ASP A 279 -10.43 -15.75 26.24
CA ASP A 279 -11.57 -14.99 25.69
C ASP A 279 -11.79 -15.18 24.19
N ARG A 280 -10.90 -15.92 23.50
CA ARG A 280 -11.03 -16.13 22.07
C ARG A 280 -12.12 -17.13 21.72
N PRO A 281 -12.94 -16.86 20.69
CA PRO A 281 -13.90 -17.81 20.18
C PRO A 281 -13.24 -19.15 19.81
N ARG A 282 -13.83 -20.25 20.27
CA ARG A 282 -13.33 -21.61 20.05
C ARG A 282 -14.40 -22.49 19.46
N LEU A 283 -14.04 -23.22 18.41
CA LEU A 283 -14.89 -24.27 17.83
C LEU A 283 -14.16 -25.61 17.95
N VAL A 284 -14.92 -26.67 17.94
CA VAL A 284 -14.41 -28.04 17.96
C VAL A 284 -14.85 -28.74 16.68
N ALA A 285 -13.88 -29.30 15.95
CA ALA A 285 -14.11 -30.20 14.82
C ALA A 285 -13.73 -31.61 15.22
N LEU A 286 -14.73 -32.49 15.29
CA LEU A 286 -14.55 -33.93 15.45
C LEU A 286 -14.27 -34.53 14.08
N ASN A 287 -13.00 -34.83 13.81
CA ASN A 287 -12.53 -35.21 12.47
C ASN A 287 -12.46 -36.74 12.31
N LYS A 288 -12.45 -37.16 11.05
CA LYS A 288 -12.40 -38.57 10.58
C LYS A 288 -13.70 -39.34 10.80
N VAL A 289 -14.86 -38.65 10.80
CA VAL A 289 -16.17 -39.29 10.95
C VAL A 289 -16.58 -40.19 9.76
N ASP A 290 -15.75 -40.25 8.71
CA ASP A 290 -15.87 -41.23 7.62
C ASP A 290 -15.57 -42.67 8.08
N VAL A 291 -14.89 -42.84 9.20
CA VAL A 291 -14.64 -44.12 9.84
C VAL A 291 -15.85 -44.45 10.75
N PRO A 292 -16.52 -45.63 10.60
CA PRO A 292 -17.73 -45.92 11.35
C PRO A 292 -17.57 -45.83 12.89
N GLU A 293 -16.49 -46.41 13.42
CA GLU A 293 -16.23 -46.39 14.87
C GLU A 293 -15.94 -44.95 15.37
N ALA A 294 -15.34 -44.10 14.52
CA ALA A 294 -15.10 -42.69 14.84
C ALA A 294 -16.41 -41.89 14.86
N ARG A 295 -17.37 -42.22 14.00
CA ARG A 295 -18.70 -41.61 13.98
C ARG A 295 -19.47 -41.92 15.26
N ASP A 296 -19.50 -43.20 15.66
CA ASP A 296 -20.16 -43.62 16.92
C ASP A 296 -19.55 -42.89 18.13
N LEU A 297 -18.20 -42.72 18.13
CA LEU A 297 -17.52 -41.97 19.18
C LEU A 297 -17.86 -40.47 19.11
N ALA A 298 -17.91 -39.87 17.92
CA ALA A 298 -18.27 -38.46 17.75
C ALA A 298 -19.71 -38.19 18.26
N GLU A 299 -20.69 -39.04 17.94
CA GLU A 299 -22.05 -38.94 18.44
C GLU A 299 -22.13 -39.05 19.99
N LEU A 300 -21.26 -39.85 20.60
CA LEU A 300 -21.19 -40.02 22.04
C LEU A 300 -20.60 -38.80 22.75
N VAL A 301 -19.53 -38.19 22.19
CA VAL A 301 -18.81 -37.09 22.84
C VAL A 301 -19.40 -35.71 22.53
N THR A 302 -20.12 -35.54 21.41
CA THR A 302 -20.74 -34.28 21.02
C THR A 302 -21.61 -33.64 22.13
N PRO A 303 -22.55 -34.37 22.79
CA PRO A 303 -23.34 -33.78 23.86
C PRO A 303 -22.50 -33.30 25.04
N MET A 304 -21.44 -34.02 25.39
CA MET A 304 -20.55 -33.66 26.50
C MET A 304 -19.76 -32.38 26.21
N LEU A 305 -19.34 -32.20 24.96
CA LEU A 305 -18.61 -30.99 24.52
C LEU A 305 -19.55 -29.77 24.41
N VAL A 306 -20.78 -29.99 23.95
CA VAL A 306 -21.81 -28.93 23.91
C VAL A 306 -22.19 -28.49 25.33
N GLU A 307 -22.31 -29.41 26.30
CA GLU A 307 -22.54 -29.07 27.70
C GLU A 307 -21.42 -28.24 28.32
N ARG A 308 -20.17 -28.40 27.83
CA ARG A 308 -19.01 -27.56 28.19
C ARG A 308 -18.99 -26.21 27.49
N GLY A 309 -19.97 -25.92 26.62
CA GLY A 309 -20.14 -24.65 25.94
C GLY A 309 -19.45 -24.55 24.59
N TYR A 310 -18.90 -25.64 24.04
CA TYR A 310 -18.29 -25.63 22.71
C TYR A 310 -19.31 -25.77 21.59
N ARG A 311 -19.11 -25.06 20.49
CA ARG A 311 -19.81 -25.35 19.24
C ARG A 311 -19.05 -26.46 18.52
N VAL A 312 -19.71 -27.63 18.40
CA VAL A 312 -19.10 -28.86 17.86
C VAL A 312 -19.59 -29.09 16.43
N LEU A 313 -18.69 -29.48 15.55
CA LEU A 313 -18.99 -29.90 14.18
C LEU A 313 -18.31 -31.23 13.89
N GLU A 314 -19.08 -32.17 13.36
CA GLU A 314 -18.57 -33.44 12.89
C GLU A 314 -18.13 -33.32 11.44
N VAL A 315 -16.85 -33.67 11.15
CA VAL A 315 -16.26 -33.45 9.85
C VAL A 315 -15.39 -34.64 9.40
N SER A 316 -15.22 -34.76 8.12
CA SER A 316 -14.17 -35.58 7.52
C SER A 316 -13.42 -34.82 6.45
N ALA A 317 -12.13 -34.62 6.66
CA ALA A 317 -11.25 -34.05 5.64
C ALA A 317 -11.13 -34.97 4.41
N ALA A 318 -11.28 -36.28 4.56
CA ALA A 318 -11.15 -37.26 3.49
C ALA A 318 -12.43 -37.35 2.62
N SER A 319 -13.61 -37.46 3.21
CA SER A 319 -14.88 -37.51 2.49
C SER A 319 -15.47 -36.16 2.15
N ARG A 320 -14.93 -35.06 2.73
CA ARG A 320 -15.43 -33.67 2.70
C ARG A 320 -16.78 -33.47 3.39
N GLU A 321 -17.23 -34.41 4.20
CA GLU A 321 -18.43 -34.30 4.98
C GLU A 321 -18.30 -33.19 6.05
N GLY A 322 -19.33 -32.39 6.29
CA GLY A 322 -19.39 -31.33 7.29
C GLY A 322 -18.49 -30.10 7.01
N LEU A 323 -17.64 -30.11 5.96
CA LEU A 323 -16.69 -29.03 5.70
C LEU A 323 -17.35 -27.71 5.31
N ARG A 324 -18.49 -27.77 4.62
CA ARG A 324 -19.25 -26.58 4.27
C ARG A 324 -19.80 -25.89 5.50
N GLU A 325 -20.45 -26.65 6.39
CA GLU A 325 -20.98 -26.16 7.65
C GLU A 325 -19.88 -25.58 8.53
N LEU A 326 -18.73 -26.25 8.61
CA LEU A 326 -17.55 -25.76 9.31
C LEU A 326 -17.05 -24.44 8.72
N SER A 327 -16.99 -24.32 7.38
CA SER A 327 -16.50 -23.09 6.74
C SER A 327 -17.38 -21.87 7.05
N PHE A 328 -18.71 -22.04 7.06
CA PHE A 328 -19.63 -20.96 7.43
C PHE A 328 -19.61 -20.66 8.93
N ALA A 329 -19.47 -21.65 9.80
CA ALA A 329 -19.36 -21.45 11.24
C ALA A 329 -18.11 -20.66 11.61
N LEU A 330 -16.97 -20.94 10.94
CA LEU A 330 -15.74 -20.18 11.12
C LEU A 330 -15.87 -18.76 10.56
N ALA A 331 -16.48 -18.58 9.37
CA ALA A 331 -16.72 -17.27 8.79
C ALA A 331 -17.55 -16.36 9.69
N GLU A 332 -18.58 -16.92 10.35
CA GLU A 332 -19.40 -16.21 11.33
C GLU A 332 -18.56 -15.70 12.52
N GLN A 333 -17.69 -16.54 13.07
CA GLN A 333 -16.82 -16.15 14.19
C GLN A 333 -15.76 -15.11 13.77
N VAL A 334 -15.14 -15.30 12.61
CA VAL A 334 -14.16 -14.35 12.07
C VAL A 334 -14.80 -12.99 11.81
N SER A 335 -16.01 -12.96 11.21
CA SER A 335 -16.73 -11.71 11.00
C SER A 335 -17.07 -11.02 12.31
N ALA A 336 -17.59 -11.75 13.29
CA ALA A 336 -17.90 -11.21 14.61
C ALA A 336 -16.63 -10.66 15.31
N ALA A 337 -15.50 -11.36 15.19
CA ALA A 337 -14.23 -10.90 15.74
C ALA A 337 -13.70 -9.65 15.05
N ARG A 338 -13.84 -9.55 13.70
CA ARG A 338 -13.47 -8.36 12.93
C ARG A 338 -14.33 -7.15 13.29
N ASP A 339 -15.64 -7.36 13.49
CA ASP A 339 -16.59 -6.31 13.88
C ASP A 339 -16.39 -5.85 15.34
N ALA A 340 -15.96 -6.75 16.22
CA ALA A 340 -15.67 -6.46 17.63
C ALA A 340 -14.26 -5.88 17.85
N ALA A 341 -13.38 -5.94 16.86
CA ALA A 341 -12.03 -5.40 16.97
C ALA A 341 -12.08 -3.91 17.30
N PRO A 342 -11.35 -3.44 18.35
CA PRO A 342 -11.28 -2.01 18.63
C PRO A 342 -10.76 -1.28 17.40
N PRO A 343 -11.20 -0.01 17.15
CA PRO A 343 -10.65 0.79 16.06
C PRO A 343 -9.13 0.76 16.17
N ALA A 344 -8.47 0.38 15.09
CA ALA A 344 -7.03 0.24 15.05
C ALA A 344 -6.38 1.51 15.57
N GLU A 345 -5.37 1.38 16.44
CA GLU A 345 -4.54 2.52 16.79
C GLU A 345 -4.01 3.11 15.48
N PRO A 346 -4.01 4.46 15.36
CA PRO A 346 -3.63 5.10 14.10
C PRO A 346 -2.25 4.58 13.71
N THR A 347 -2.20 3.95 12.56
CA THR A 347 -0.98 3.43 11.96
C THR A 347 0.11 4.48 12.08
N ARG A 348 1.26 4.14 12.64
CA ARG A 348 2.44 5.01 12.62
C ARG A 348 2.86 5.20 11.16
N ILE A 349 2.19 6.10 10.48
CA ILE A 349 2.66 6.62 9.20
C ILE A 349 3.87 7.46 9.56
N VAL A 350 5.05 7.05 9.14
CA VAL A 350 6.24 7.88 9.26
C VAL A 350 6.10 9.00 8.23
N ILE A 351 5.32 10.02 8.58
CA ILE A 351 5.31 11.26 7.82
C ILE A 351 6.68 11.88 8.09
N ARG A 352 7.59 11.74 7.16
CA ARG A 352 8.74 12.63 7.09
C ARG A 352 8.25 13.89 6.41
N PRO A 353 8.06 15.01 7.14
CA PRO A 353 7.73 16.27 6.49
C PRO A 353 8.84 16.50 5.46
N LYS A 354 8.51 16.59 4.17
CA LYS A 354 9.41 17.25 3.22
C LYS A 354 9.71 18.59 3.88
N MET A 355 10.98 18.85 4.20
CA MET A 355 11.37 20.08 4.87
C MET A 355 10.81 21.24 4.05
N ILE A 356 9.67 21.78 4.49
CA ILE A 356 9.19 23.10 4.09
C ILE A 356 10.04 24.06 4.93
N GLY A 357 11.33 23.96 4.77
CA GLY A 357 12.30 24.85 5.39
C GLY A 357 12.60 26.02 4.47
N ASP A 358 12.86 27.17 5.07
CA ASP A 358 13.21 28.43 4.43
C ASP A 358 14.56 28.44 3.69
N VAL A 359 15.13 27.28 3.35
CA VAL A 359 16.25 27.20 2.40
C VAL A 359 15.67 26.74 1.07
N PRO A 360 15.25 27.70 0.23
CA PRO A 360 14.57 27.37 -1.02
C PRO A 360 15.49 26.64 -2.01
N PHE A 361 16.80 26.68 -1.82
CA PHE A 361 17.81 26.03 -2.66
C PHE A 361 19.20 26.14 -2.02
N GLU A 362 20.14 25.30 -2.47
CA GLU A 362 21.56 25.32 -2.14
C GLU A 362 22.37 25.40 -3.44
N VAL A 363 23.44 26.20 -3.45
CA VAL A 363 24.39 26.28 -4.55
C VAL A 363 25.64 25.50 -4.17
N VAL A 364 25.95 24.45 -4.90
CA VAL A 364 27.10 23.57 -4.68
C VAL A 364 28.10 23.77 -5.83
N PRO A 365 29.33 24.20 -5.57
CA PRO A 365 30.35 24.31 -6.62
C PRO A 365 30.83 22.93 -7.06
N LEU A 366 30.81 22.65 -8.36
CA LEU A 366 31.33 21.43 -8.97
C LEU A 366 32.79 21.54 -9.44
N GLY A 367 33.35 22.74 -9.42
CA GLY A 367 34.67 23.07 -9.99
C GLY A 367 34.59 23.54 -11.43
N ASN A 368 35.70 24.08 -11.97
CA ASN A 368 35.81 24.58 -13.36
C ASN A 368 34.70 25.58 -13.77
N ASN A 369 34.32 26.52 -12.88
CA ASN A 369 33.20 27.44 -13.06
C ASN A 369 31.84 26.76 -13.33
N ALA A 370 31.64 25.53 -12.78
CA ALA A 370 30.39 24.82 -12.83
C ALA A 370 29.75 24.75 -11.44
N PHE A 371 28.41 24.91 -11.36
CA PHE A 371 27.64 24.95 -10.12
C PHE A 371 26.39 24.11 -10.24
N GLN A 372 26.03 23.44 -9.15
CA GLN A 372 24.74 22.69 -9.03
C GLN A 372 23.80 23.44 -8.09
N ILE A 373 22.59 23.71 -8.56
CA ILE A 373 21.50 24.24 -7.74
C ILE A 373 20.63 23.09 -7.29
N ARG A 374 20.69 22.78 -5.99
CA ARG A 374 19.85 21.76 -5.33
C ARG A 374 18.66 22.43 -4.66
N GLY A 375 17.46 21.99 -4.98
CA GLY A 375 16.23 22.51 -4.37
C GLY A 375 15.01 22.09 -5.16
N GLU A 376 13.94 21.71 -4.45
CA GLU A 376 12.69 21.25 -5.09
C GLU A 376 12.04 22.37 -5.94
N LYS A 377 12.03 23.61 -5.45
CA LYS A 377 11.43 24.73 -6.18
C LYS A 377 12.10 25.02 -7.52
N PRO A 378 13.44 25.22 -7.60
CA PRO A 378 14.12 25.43 -8.88
C PRO A 378 13.92 24.25 -9.84
N ALA A 379 14.13 23.03 -9.37
CA ALA A 379 13.98 21.83 -10.17
C ALA A 379 12.56 21.68 -10.73
N ARG A 380 11.54 21.91 -9.91
CA ARG A 380 10.14 21.93 -10.31
C ARG A 380 9.86 22.95 -11.42
N TRP A 381 10.35 24.18 -11.27
CA TRP A 381 10.14 25.24 -12.28
C TRP A 381 10.80 24.92 -13.61
N VAL A 382 11.97 24.28 -13.59
CA VAL A 382 12.65 23.79 -14.78
C VAL A 382 11.79 22.71 -15.48
N ARG A 383 11.31 21.70 -14.76
CA ARG A 383 10.43 20.65 -15.32
C ARG A 383 9.15 21.22 -15.93
N GLN A 384 8.58 22.29 -15.34
CA GLN A 384 7.35 22.93 -15.81
C GLN A 384 7.55 23.82 -17.04
N THR A 385 8.79 24.13 -17.42
CA THR A 385 9.11 25.09 -18.49
C THR A 385 9.18 24.39 -19.84
N ASP A 386 8.66 25.05 -20.86
CA ASP A 386 8.86 24.65 -22.26
C ASP A 386 10.07 25.42 -22.83
N PHE A 387 11.20 24.73 -22.95
CA PHE A 387 12.45 25.32 -23.44
C PHE A 387 12.42 25.64 -24.94
N SER A 388 11.41 25.23 -25.68
CA SER A 388 11.22 25.64 -27.08
C SER A 388 10.58 27.02 -27.21
N ASN A 389 10.19 27.66 -26.10
CA ASN A 389 9.51 28.95 -26.07
C ASN A 389 10.32 29.96 -25.26
N ASP A 390 10.92 30.96 -25.96
CA ASP A 390 11.78 31.95 -25.33
C ASP A 390 11.07 32.75 -24.22
N GLU A 391 9.78 33.03 -24.35
CA GLU A 391 9.02 33.74 -23.33
C GLU A 391 8.87 32.90 -22.05
N ALA A 392 8.71 31.56 -22.18
CA ALA A 392 8.70 30.64 -21.05
C ALA A 392 10.06 30.58 -20.36
N VAL A 393 11.13 30.52 -21.12
CA VAL A 393 12.52 30.55 -20.61
C VAL A 393 12.78 31.87 -19.86
N GLY A 394 12.41 33.02 -20.43
CA GLY A 394 12.51 34.32 -19.76
C GLY A 394 11.69 34.39 -18.47
N TYR A 395 10.51 33.73 -18.42
CA TYR A 395 9.74 33.62 -17.19
C TYR A 395 10.41 32.76 -16.14
N LEU A 396 11.05 31.67 -16.54
CA LEU A 396 11.85 30.83 -15.64
C LEU A 396 13.01 31.66 -15.04
N ALA A 397 13.78 32.35 -15.88
CA ALA A 397 14.89 33.19 -15.43
C ALA A 397 14.44 34.27 -14.43
N GLU A 398 13.31 34.96 -14.69
CA GLU A 398 12.72 35.92 -13.74
C GLU A 398 12.35 35.29 -12.38
N ARG A 399 11.83 34.05 -12.39
CA ARG A 399 11.50 33.31 -11.13
C ARG A 399 12.76 32.92 -10.38
N LEU A 400 13.78 32.40 -11.05
CA LEU A 400 15.07 32.02 -10.46
C LEU A 400 15.78 33.21 -9.84
N ASN A 401 15.79 34.38 -10.55
CA ASN A 401 16.34 35.61 -10.03
C ASN A 401 15.58 36.09 -8.77
N ARG A 402 14.26 36.13 -8.78
CA ARG A 402 13.46 36.47 -7.57
C ARG A 402 13.72 35.56 -6.39
N LEU A 403 14.09 34.32 -6.62
CA LEU A 403 14.44 33.36 -5.57
C LEU A 403 15.84 33.70 -4.96
N GLY A 404 16.64 34.54 -5.64
CA GLY A 404 17.97 34.94 -5.19
C GLY A 404 19.09 34.01 -5.67
N ILE A 405 18.82 33.17 -6.69
CA ILE A 405 19.82 32.23 -7.21
C ILE A 405 21.03 32.94 -7.77
N GLU A 406 20.85 34.04 -8.54
CA GLU A 406 21.94 34.82 -9.10
C GLU A 406 22.85 35.43 -8.01
N GLU A 407 22.25 35.94 -6.92
CA GLU A 407 23.01 36.47 -5.80
C GLU A 407 23.86 35.40 -5.11
N GLN A 408 23.31 34.18 -4.98
CA GLN A 408 24.02 33.06 -4.36
C GLN A 408 25.12 32.50 -5.29
N LEU A 409 24.88 32.43 -6.60
CA LEU A 409 25.90 32.05 -7.58
C LEU A 409 27.09 33.04 -7.56
N ALA A 410 26.81 34.35 -7.55
CA ALA A 410 27.83 35.36 -7.43
C ALA A 410 28.65 35.25 -6.13
N LYS A 411 27.96 34.97 -4.98
CA LYS A 411 28.63 34.71 -3.69
C LYS A 411 29.48 33.43 -3.69
N ALA A 412 29.06 32.43 -4.47
CA ALA A 412 29.79 31.17 -4.63
C ALA A 412 31.01 31.31 -5.60
N GLY A 413 31.18 32.48 -6.22
CA GLY A 413 32.30 32.77 -7.10
C GLY A 413 32.05 32.43 -8.57
N ALA A 414 30.79 32.31 -9.01
CA ALA A 414 30.45 32.14 -10.41
C ALA A 414 30.87 33.38 -11.22
N THR A 415 31.42 33.15 -12.41
CA THR A 415 31.77 34.18 -13.37
C THR A 415 30.92 34.02 -14.63
N GLU A 416 30.88 35.06 -15.49
CA GLU A 416 30.17 34.99 -16.77
C GLU A 416 30.52 33.73 -17.56
N GLY A 417 29.52 33.05 -18.10
CA GLY A 417 29.66 31.74 -18.76
C GLY A 417 29.80 30.56 -17.80
N ALA A 418 29.45 30.73 -16.50
CA ALA A 418 29.40 29.62 -15.57
C ALA A 418 28.34 28.61 -15.98
N GLU A 419 28.69 27.33 -15.93
CA GLU A 419 27.77 26.22 -16.19
C GLU A 419 26.92 25.92 -14.95
N VAL A 420 25.60 26.09 -15.06
CA VAL A 420 24.67 25.94 -13.95
C VAL A 420 23.74 24.77 -14.19
N HIS A 421 23.85 23.75 -13.34
CA HIS A 421 23.00 22.55 -13.32
C HIS A 421 21.85 22.76 -12.37
N ILE A 422 20.60 22.61 -12.83
CA ILE A 422 19.40 22.67 -11.97
C ILE A 422 18.65 21.35 -12.07
N GLY A 423 18.52 20.66 -10.94
CA GLY A 423 17.87 19.36 -10.86
C GLY A 423 18.66 18.32 -10.07
N THR A 424 18.25 17.06 -10.17
CA THR A 424 18.97 15.90 -9.63
C THR A 424 20.07 15.46 -10.60
N GLU A 425 21.00 14.59 -10.17
CA GLU A 425 22.09 14.08 -11.03
C GLU A 425 21.57 13.38 -12.30
N GLU A 426 20.37 12.80 -12.26
CA GLU A 426 19.76 12.07 -13.40
C GLU A 426 18.94 12.98 -14.32
N ASP A 427 18.35 14.10 -13.80
CA ASP A 427 17.41 14.97 -14.51
C ASP A 427 17.86 16.45 -14.46
N SER A 428 19.17 16.73 -14.51
CA SER A 428 19.66 18.10 -14.48
C SER A 428 19.57 18.75 -15.86
N VAL A 429 19.04 19.96 -15.91
CA VAL A 429 19.15 20.86 -17.08
C VAL A 429 20.30 21.81 -16.86
N VAL A 430 21.15 21.95 -17.87
CA VAL A 430 22.34 22.76 -17.83
C VAL A 430 22.06 24.08 -18.52
N PHE A 431 22.47 25.18 -17.89
CA PHE A 431 22.37 26.54 -18.40
C PHE A 431 23.71 27.22 -18.31
N ASP A 432 24.03 28.03 -19.31
CA ASP A 432 25.13 28.99 -19.23
C ASP A 432 24.63 30.24 -18.49
N TRP A 433 25.31 30.60 -17.39
CA TRP A 433 24.92 31.76 -16.61
C TRP A 433 25.57 33.04 -17.21
N ASP A 434 24.70 33.97 -17.62
CA ASP A 434 25.09 35.30 -18.07
C ASP A 434 24.47 36.35 -17.13
N PRO A 435 25.28 36.99 -16.24
CA PRO A 435 24.79 37.97 -15.28
C PRO A 435 24.31 39.27 -15.93
N SER A 436 24.60 39.48 -17.22
CA SER A 436 24.13 40.66 -17.96
C SER A 436 22.70 40.51 -18.49
N MET A 437 22.09 39.36 -18.40
CA MET A 437 20.67 39.18 -18.69
C MET A 437 19.80 39.75 -17.56
N ASP A 438 19.82 41.08 -17.41
CA ASP A 438 18.62 41.75 -16.94
C ASP A 438 17.48 41.21 -17.81
N ALA A 439 16.49 40.56 -17.17
CA ALA A 439 15.34 40.08 -17.88
C ALA A 439 14.60 41.27 -18.50
N GLU A 440 15.14 41.79 -19.60
CA GLU A 440 14.42 42.68 -20.48
C GLU A 440 13.18 41.90 -20.89
N ALA A 441 12.05 42.30 -20.27
CA ALA A 441 10.75 41.77 -20.59
C ALA A 441 10.63 41.85 -22.11
N VAL A 442 10.69 40.69 -22.78
CA VAL A 442 10.32 40.60 -24.19
C VAL A 442 9.00 41.36 -24.32
N PRO A 443 8.92 42.42 -25.08
CA PRO A 443 7.72 43.26 -25.09
C PRO A 443 6.57 42.38 -25.52
N SER A 444 5.74 42.01 -24.56
CA SER A 444 4.48 41.33 -24.88
C SER A 444 3.71 42.26 -25.76
N GLY A 445 3.40 41.84 -26.98
CA GLY A 445 2.57 42.61 -27.91
C GLY A 445 1.28 43.09 -27.29
N PRO A 446 0.54 43.94 -27.94
CA PRO A 446 -0.78 44.41 -27.46
C PRO A 446 -1.67 43.20 -27.11
N ARG A 447 -2.61 43.39 -26.14
CA ARG A 447 -3.56 42.34 -25.75
C ARG A 447 -4.16 41.66 -27.00
N GLY A 448 -4.05 40.33 -27.08
CA GLY A 448 -4.60 39.55 -28.18
C GLY A 448 -3.64 39.27 -29.35
N THR A 449 -2.40 39.72 -29.28
CA THR A 449 -1.39 39.37 -30.29
C THR A 449 -0.72 38.06 -29.92
N ASP A 450 -0.79 37.10 -30.82
CA ASP A 450 -0.05 35.83 -30.71
C ASP A 450 1.30 36.04 -31.44
N ALA A 451 2.40 36.08 -30.69
CA ALA A 451 3.74 36.26 -31.24
C ALA A 451 4.13 35.15 -32.23
N ARG A 452 3.38 34.05 -32.31
CA ARG A 452 3.63 32.94 -33.25
C ARG A 452 3.00 33.15 -34.63
N LEU A 453 2.28 34.23 -34.85
CA LEU A 453 1.58 34.55 -36.09
C LEU A 453 2.20 35.76 -36.87
N GLY A 454 3.39 36.21 -36.48
CA GLY A 454 4.14 37.25 -37.16
C GLY A 454 5.25 36.66 -38.04
#